data_cfa9dc54552999704379cc908b7377fa
#
_entry.id   cfa9dc54552999704379cc908b7377fa
#
_cell.length_a   1.000
_cell.length_b   1.000
_cell.length_c   1.000
_cell.angle_alpha   90.00
_cell.angle_beta   90.00
_cell.angle_gamma   90.00
#
_symmetry.space_group_name_H-M   'P 1'
#
loop_
_entity.id
_entity.type
_entity.pdbx_description
1 polymer ?
#
loop_
_entity_poly.entity_id
_entity_poly.type
_entity_poly.pdbx_seq_one_letter_code
_entity_poly.pdbx_strand_id
1 'polypeptide(L)'
;MGKTGVVKAGTEKIAAAAYPWAEEIANSISHGVGLVFGIVGLVLLLVQAVDSGADVTAITSYSLYGGSMILLFLASTLYHAIPHQKAKHWLKKFDHCAIYLLIAGTYTPFLLVGLNSPLAKGLMAVIWGLALLGVLFKLAFAHRFEALSLVTYLTMGWLSLIVIYQLATRLALGGVTLLAVGGVVYTLGVIFYASKRFRFGHAIWHGFVLGGSLCHFMAIYLYV
;
A
#
# COMPACT_ATOMS: atom_id res chain seq x y z
N MET A 1 -43.34 33.21 31.30
CA MET A 1 -43.51 32.59 29.99
C MET A 1 -42.22 32.58 29.27
N GLY A 2 -41.59 31.43 29.27
CA GLY A 2 -40.27 31.16 28.78
C GLY A 2 -40.26 30.73 27.32
N LYS A 3 -39.14 30.91 26.70
CA LYS A 3 -38.72 30.13 25.52
C LYS A 3 -37.21 29.97 25.63
N THR A 4 -36.79 28.90 26.20
CA THR A 4 -35.44 28.35 26.03
C THR A 4 -35.62 26.99 25.37
N GLY A 5 -35.49 26.95 24.09
CA GLY A 5 -35.50 25.74 23.30
C GLY A 5 -34.67 25.93 22.05
N VAL A 6 -33.85 24.95 21.80
CA VAL A 6 -33.25 24.68 20.50
C VAL A 6 -31.96 25.45 20.16
N VAL A 7 -30.81 25.04 20.68
CA VAL A 7 -29.57 24.91 19.90
C VAL A 7 -28.78 23.77 20.48
N LYS A 8 -29.09 22.53 20.13
CA LYS A 8 -28.22 21.36 20.29
C LYS A 8 -28.55 20.31 19.23
N ALA A 9 -28.19 20.59 18.01
CA ALA A 9 -28.21 19.59 16.96
C ALA A 9 -27.22 20.02 15.86
N GLY A 10 -25.94 19.80 16.04
CA GLY A 10 -24.97 20.16 15.00
C GLY A 10 -23.55 19.68 15.19
N THR A 11 -23.19 19.02 16.28
CA THR A 11 -21.78 18.68 16.57
C THR A 11 -21.50 17.19 16.73
N GLU A 12 -22.41 16.29 16.39
CA GLU A 12 -22.25 14.84 16.63
C GLU A 12 -22.06 13.97 15.37
N LYS A 13 -21.40 14.43 14.33
CA LYS A 13 -21.13 13.57 13.16
C LYS A 13 -19.72 13.70 12.60
N ILE A 14 -18.68 13.73 13.41
CA ILE A 14 -17.31 13.49 12.96
C ILE A 14 -16.52 12.71 14.05
N ALA A 15 -17.09 11.67 14.57
CA ALA A 15 -16.27 10.63 15.20
C ALA A 15 -16.10 9.53 14.16
N ALA A 16 -15.02 9.57 13.40
CA ALA A 16 -14.52 8.35 12.75
C ALA A 16 -14.38 7.33 13.89
N ALA A 17 -15.10 6.20 13.79
CA ALA A 17 -15.07 5.16 14.81
C ALA A 17 -13.60 4.77 15.03
N ALA A 18 -13.03 5.25 16.13
CA ALA A 18 -11.69 4.88 16.53
C ALA A 18 -11.73 3.39 16.92
N TYR A 19 -10.74 2.63 16.49
CA TYR A 19 -10.56 1.26 16.96
C TYR A 19 -10.38 1.25 18.49
N PRO A 20 -10.74 0.15 19.19
CA PRO A 20 -10.37 0.00 20.60
C PRO A 20 -8.85 0.17 20.80
N TRP A 21 -8.45 0.71 21.95
CA TRP A 21 -7.03 0.99 22.24
C TRP A 21 -6.09 -0.19 21.94
N ALA A 22 -6.48 -1.40 22.33
CA ALA A 22 -5.69 -2.60 22.07
C ALA A 22 -5.51 -2.89 20.57
N GLU A 23 -6.52 -2.57 19.76
CA GLU A 23 -6.47 -2.75 18.31
C GLU A 23 -5.62 -1.65 17.65
N GLU A 24 -5.70 -0.39 18.12
CA GLU A 24 -4.82 0.69 17.67
C GLU A 24 -3.33 0.38 17.94
N ILE A 25 -3.03 -0.18 19.12
CA ILE A 25 -1.67 -0.63 19.46
C ILE A 25 -1.21 -1.74 18.52
N ALA A 26 -2.05 -2.76 18.29
CA ALA A 26 -1.73 -3.86 17.40
C ALA A 26 -1.50 -3.38 15.95
N ASN A 27 -2.35 -2.46 15.48
CA ASN A 27 -2.23 -1.83 14.16
C ASN A 27 -0.92 -1.04 14.03
N SER A 28 -0.59 -0.23 15.03
CA SER A 28 0.63 0.58 15.05
C SER A 28 1.89 -0.29 15.09
N ILE A 29 1.91 -1.33 15.94
CA ILE A 29 3.06 -2.23 16.06
C ILE A 29 3.26 -3.02 14.77
N SER A 30 2.21 -3.60 14.19
CA SER A 30 2.31 -4.42 12.96
C SER A 30 2.92 -3.64 11.79
N HIS A 31 2.46 -2.41 11.55
CA HIS A 31 3.04 -1.58 10.51
C HIS A 31 4.34 -0.87 10.92
N GLY A 32 4.59 -0.69 12.23
CA GLY A 32 5.90 -0.29 12.74
C GLY A 32 6.99 -1.32 12.42
N VAL A 33 6.70 -2.61 12.55
CA VAL A 33 7.59 -3.70 12.07
C VAL A 33 7.77 -3.61 10.55
N GLY A 34 6.68 -3.33 9.80
CA GLY A 34 6.74 -3.10 8.36
C GLY A 34 7.62 -1.91 7.96
N LEU A 35 7.62 -0.84 8.75
CA LEU A 35 8.50 0.33 8.53
C LEU A 35 9.98 -0.05 8.65
N VAL A 36 10.35 -0.80 9.68
CA VAL A 36 11.73 -1.29 9.85
C VAL A 36 12.10 -2.19 8.67
N PHE A 37 11.22 -3.13 8.30
CA PHE A 37 11.39 -3.99 7.13
C PHE A 37 11.58 -3.17 5.84
N GLY A 38 10.77 -2.11 5.62
CA GLY A 38 10.86 -1.25 4.45
C GLY A 38 12.19 -0.50 4.35
N ILE A 39 12.69 0.02 5.48
CA ILE A 39 13.98 0.73 5.55
C ILE A 39 15.13 -0.25 5.24
N VAL A 40 15.16 -1.39 5.93
CA VAL A 40 16.20 -2.41 5.70
C VAL A 40 16.14 -2.94 4.27
N GLY A 41 14.93 -3.23 3.76
CA GLY A 41 14.72 -3.70 2.39
C GLY A 41 15.21 -2.71 1.33
N LEU A 42 14.91 -1.42 1.50
CA LEU A 42 15.43 -0.39 0.57
C LEU A 42 16.96 -0.34 0.60
N VAL A 43 17.58 -0.36 1.77
CA VAL A 43 19.04 -0.35 1.90
C VAL A 43 19.65 -1.56 1.20
N LEU A 44 19.10 -2.77 1.40
CA LEU A 44 19.58 -3.99 0.75
C LEU A 44 19.48 -3.91 -0.78
N LEU A 45 18.36 -3.43 -1.32
CA LEU A 45 18.18 -3.25 -2.77
C LEU A 45 19.19 -2.26 -3.35
N LEU A 46 19.41 -1.13 -2.68
CA LEU A 46 20.34 -0.12 -3.16
C LEU A 46 21.81 -0.57 -3.07
N VAL A 47 22.19 -1.24 -1.99
CA VAL A 47 23.54 -1.82 -1.86
C VAL A 47 23.78 -2.84 -2.98
N GLN A 48 22.85 -3.79 -3.17
CA GLN A 48 22.95 -4.77 -4.25
C GLN A 48 23.04 -4.11 -5.64
N ALA A 49 22.23 -3.06 -5.88
CA ALA A 49 22.24 -2.33 -7.15
C ALA A 49 23.60 -1.65 -7.40
N VAL A 50 24.16 -1.00 -6.37
CA VAL A 50 25.47 -0.34 -6.48
C VAL A 50 26.59 -1.37 -6.69
N ASP A 51 26.60 -2.44 -5.91
CA ASP A 51 27.62 -3.48 -5.99
C ASP A 51 27.60 -4.23 -7.33
N SER A 52 26.41 -4.37 -7.94
CA SER A 52 26.26 -4.98 -9.27
C SER A 52 26.51 -4.01 -10.44
N GLY A 53 26.77 -2.73 -10.18
CA GLY A 53 26.90 -1.71 -11.22
C GLY A 53 25.61 -1.42 -11.98
N ALA A 54 24.46 -1.54 -11.30
CA ALA A 54 23.16 -1.31 -11.90
C ALA A 54 23.02 0.12 -12.45
N ASP A 55 22.24 0.28 -13.51
CA ASP A 55 22.01 1.57 -14.14
C ASP A 55 21.07 2.49 -13.32
N VAL A 56 20.97 3.75 -13.74
CA VAL A 56 20.12 4.75 -13.08
C VAL A 56 18.65 4.32 -13.07
N THR A 57 18.19 3.56 -14.08
CA THR A 57 16.81 3.06 -14.15
C THR A 57 16.53 2.09 -13.01
N ALA A 58 17.45 1.15 -12.78
CA ALA A 58 17.31 0.17 -11.68
C ALA A 58 17.35 0.85 -10.30
N ILE A 59 18.35 1.73 -10.06
CA ILE A 59 18.47 2.47 -8.81
C ILE A 59 17.21 3.30 -8.53
N THR A 60 16.70 4.02 -9.55
CA THR A 60 15.47 4.81 -9.42
C THR A 60 14.26 3.91 -9.14
N SER A 61 14.14 2.78 -9.83
CA SER A 61 13.04 1.83 -9.66
C SER A 61 13.00 1.24 -8.25
N TYR A 62 14.14 0.83 -7.72
CA TYR A 62 14.25 0.33 -6.36
C TYR A 62 14.00 1.41 -5.31
N SER A 63 14.46 2.65 -5.57
CA SER A 63 14.19 3.80 -4.70
C SER A 63 12.71 4.14 -4.62
N LEU A 64 12.01 4.14 -5.76
CA LEU A 64 10.56 4.39 -5.83
C LEU A 64 9.77 3.28 -5.10
N TYR A 65 10.14 2.02 -5.31
CA TYR A 65 9.52 0.90 -4.62
C TYR A 65 9.73 0.96 -3.11
N GLY A 66 10.98 1.00 -2.66
CA GLY A 66 11.30 1.01 -1.23
C GLY A 66 10.79 2.27 -0.54
N GLY A 67 10.89 3.44 -1.19
CA GLY A 67 10.35 4.69 -0.69
C GLY A 67 8.82 4.66 -0.51
N SER A 68 8.09 4.08 -1.47
CA SER A 68 6.63 3.92 -1.37
C SER A 68 6.23 2.94 -0.26
N MET A 69 7.00 1.88 -0.05
CA MET A 69 6.81 0.91 1.04
C MET A 69 7.04 1.55 2.42
N ILE A 70 8.12 2.31 2.58
CA ILE A 70 8.41 3.07 3.79
C ILE A 70 7.29 4.08 4.06
N LEU A 71 6.84 4.80 3.03
CA LEU A 71 5.79 5.81 3.16
C LEU A 71 4.48 5.18 3.63
N LEU A 72 4.07 4.03 3.08
CA LEU A 72 2.87 3.31 3.52
C LEU A 72 2.98 2.93 4.99
N PHE A 73 4.03 2.21 5.36
CA PHE A 73 4.17 1.70 6.72
C PHE A 73 4.32 2.83 7.75
N LEU A 74 5.02 3.92 7.40
CA LEU A 74 5.13 5.11 8.24
C LEU A 74 3.77 5.80 8.41
N ALA A 75 3.05 6.08 7.33
CA ALA A 75 1.76 6.76 7.37
C ALA A 75 0.76 5.97 8.22
N SER A 76 0.70 4.66 8.03
CA SER A 76 -0.18 3.78 8.79
C SER A 76 0.22 3.68 10.27
N THR A 77 1.50 3.52 10.57
CA THR A 77 2.00 3.53 11.96
C THR A 77 1.61 4.80 12.68
N LEU A 78 1.83 5.96 12.06
CA LEU A 78 1.49 7.26 12.64
C LEU A 78 -0.02 7.44 12.78
N TYR A 79 -0.80 6.99 11.80
CA TYR A 79 -2.27 7.06 11.85
C TYR A 79 -2.81 6.31 13.07
N HIS A 80 -2.28 5.13 13.38
CA HIS A 80 -2.71 4.33 14.51
C HIS A 80 -2.10 4.77 15.84
N ALA A 81 -0.86 5.29 15.85
CA ALA A 81 -0.17 5.72 17.07
C ALA A 81 -0.66 7.06 17.63
N ILE A 82 -1.08 8.00 16.77
CA ILE A 82 -1.39 9.37 17.18
C ILE A 82 -2.89 9.51 17.50
N PRO A 83 -3.26 9.79 18.78
CA PRO A 83 -4.66 9.90 19.19
C PRO A 83 -5.31 11.27 18.84
N HIS A 84 -4.51 12.28 18.49
CA HIS A 84 -4.98 13.64 18.24
C HIS A 84 -5.92 13.71 17.03
N GLN A 85 -7.19 14.05 17.23
CA GLN A 85 -8.27 13.94 16.25
C GLN A 85 -8.00 14.61 14.89
N LYS A 86 -7.48 15.85 14.89
CA LYS A 86 -7.16 16.57 13.65
C LYS A 86 -6.02 15.91 12.88
N ALA A 87 -4.96 15.48 13.58
CA ALA A 87 -3.84 14.77 12.97
C ALA A 87 -4.29 13.42 12.43
N LYS A 88 -5.07 12.65 13.19
CA LYS A 88 -5.61 11.34 12.80
C LYS A 88 -6.44 11.42 11.51
N HIS A 89 -7.23 12.49 11.34
CA HIS A 89 -8.00 12.70 10.11
C HIS A 89 -7.11 12.83 8.86
N TRP A 90 -6.00 13.60 8.95
CA TRP A 90 -5.05 13.74 7.85
C TRP A 90 -4.21 12.48 7.64
N LEU A 91 -3.73 11.89 8.73
CA LEU A 91 -2.95 10.66 8.69
C LEU A 91 -3.73 9.51 8.05
N LYS A 92 -5.04 9.38 8.32
CA LYS A 92 -5.91 8.41 7.64
C LYS A 92 -5.95 8.64 6.13
N LYS A 93 -5.97 9.91 5.67
CA LYS A 93 -5.91 10.20 4.23
C LYS A 93 -4.58 9.79 3.62
N PHE A 94 -3.47 10.12 4.29
CA PHE A 94 -2.12 9.76 3.82
C PHE A 94 -1.91 8.25 3.79
N ASP A 95 -2.36 7.53 4.82
CA ASP A 95 -2.33 6.07 4.87
C ASP A 95 -3.02 5.46 3.64
N HIS A 96 -4.25 5.90 3.33
CA HIS A 96 -4.97 5.40 2.16
C HIS A 96 -4.35 5.84 0.81
N CYS A 97 -3.78 7.04 0.73
CA CYS A 97 -3.05 7.50 -0.46
C CYS A 97 -1.79 6.66 -0.70
N ALA A 98 -1.08 6.30 0.37
CA ALA A 98 0.15 5.53 0.29
C ALA A 98 -0.06 4.12 -0.28
N ILE A 99 -1.27 3.54 -0.18
CA ILE A 99 -1.60 2.25 -0.82
C ILE A 99 -1.46 2.36 -2.35
N TYR A 100 -1.99 3.42 -2.96
CA TYR A 100 -1.83 3.65 -4.40
C TYR A 100 -0.37 3.76 -4.81
N LEU A 101 0.43 4.48 -3.99
CA LEU A 101 1.85 4.67 -4.25
C LEU A 101 2.64 3.37 -4.08
N LEU A 102 2.30 2.53 -3.08
CA LEU A 102 2.94 1.23 -2.91
C LEU A 102 2.63 0.31 -4.09
N ILE A 103 1.38 0.26 -4.57
CA ILE A 103 1.03 -0.54 -5.75
C ILE A 103 1.86 -0.09 -6.94
N ALA A 104 1.88 1.20 -7.27
CA ALA A 104 2.64 1.73 -8.41
C ALA A 104 4.17 1.54 -8.23
N GLY A 105 4.67 1.78 -7.03
CA GLY A 105 6.07 1.55 -6.66
C GLY A 105 6.48 0.09 -6.85
N THR A 106 5.63 -0.86 -6.44
CA THR A 106 5.88 -2.31 -6.61
C THR A 106 5.99 -2.71 -8.09
N TYR A 107 5.15 -2.16 -8.96
CA TYR A 107 5.23 -2.42 -10.40
C TYR A 107 6.53 -1.92 -11.03
N THR A 108 7.10 -0.85 -10.51
CA THR A 108 8.20 -0.11 -11.13
C THR A 108 9.43 -1.00 -11.44
N PRO A 109 10.00 -1.77 -10.50
CA PRO A 109 11.14 -2.65 -10.80
C PRO A 109 10.79 -3.75 -11.81
N PHE A 110 9.61 -4.40 -11.68
CA PHE A 110 9.23 -5.45 -12.61
C PHE A 110 9.08 -4.95 -14.04
N LEU A 111 8.48 -3.77 -14.23
CA LEU A 111 8.18 -3.24 -15.55
C LEU A 111 9.39 -2.58 -16.22
N LEU A 112 10.22 -1.85 -15.46
CA LEU A 112 11.33 -1.08 -16.03
C LEU A 112 12.65 -1.85 -16.04
N VAL A 113 12.90 -2.71 -15.04
CA VAL A 113 14.13 -3.52 -14.95
C VAL A 113 13.87 -4.92 -15.48
N GLY A 114 12.92 -5.64 -14.92
CA GLY A 114 12.65 -7.04 -15.27
C GLY A 114 12.15 -7.23 -16.71
N LEU A 115 11.26 -6.39 -17.21
CA LEU A 115 10.65 -6.55 -18.55
C LEU A 115 11.22 -5.58 -19.60
N ASN A 116 11.35 -4.32 -19.27
CA ASN A 116 11.86 -3.23 -20.13
C ASN A 116 11.33 -3.27 -21.59
N SER A 117 10.05 -3.56 -21.78
CA SER A 117 9.39 -3.66 -23.08
C SER A 117 8.45 -2.48 -23.34
N PRO A 118 8.07 -2.17 -24.62
CA PRO A 118 7.09 -1.12 -24.90
C PRO A 118 5.76 -1.32 -24.16
N LEU A 119 5.26 -2.57 -24.07
CA LEU A 119 4.05 -2.90 -23.33
C LEU A 119 4.22 -2.62 -21.83
N ALA A 120 5.36 -3.00 -21.24
CA ALA A 120 5.65 -2.74 -19.83
C ALA A 120 5.74 -1.24 -19.53
N LYS A 121 6.37 -0.45 -20.41
CA LYS A 121 6.43 1.02 -20.28
C LYS A 121 5.05 1.67 -20.41
N GLY A 122 4.21 1.17 -21.32
CA GLY A 122 2.82 1.61 -21.44
C GLY A 122 2.01 1.30 -20.17
N LEU A 123 2.14 0.08 -19.64
CA LEU A 123 1.49 -0.31 -18.39
C LEU A 123 2.01 0.52 -17.20
N MET A 124 3.30 0.83 -17.15
CA MET A 124 3.90 1.71 -16.15
C MET A 124 3.22 3.09 -16.12
N ALA A 125 3.02 3.71 -17.30
CA ALA A 125 2.34 5.00 -17.40
C ALA A 125 0.88 4.91 -16.91
N VAL A 126 0.17 3.83 -17.26
CA VAL A 126 -1.21 3.58 -16.81
C VAL A 126 -1.26 3.42 -15.28
N ILE A 127 -0.39 2.61 -14.69
CA ILE A 127 -0.36 2.33 -13.24
C ILE A 127 -0.08 3.62 -12.45
N TRP A 128 0.92 4.40 -12.83
CA TRP A 128 1.22 5.67 -12.16
C TRP A 128 0.14 6.72 -12.40
N GLY A 129 -0.48 6.74 -13.57
CA GLY A 129 -1.64 7.58 -13.86
C GLY A 129 -2.83 7.25 -12.95
N LEU A 130 -3.15 5.96 -12.80
CA LEU A 130 -4.20 5.50 -11.88
C LEU A 130 -3.86 5.79 -10.41
N ALA A 131 -2.59 5.63 -10.02
CA ALA A 131 -2.14 5.96 -8.68
C ALA A 131 -2.33 7.45 -8.37
N LEU A 132 -1.92 8.33 -9.27
CA LEU A 132 -2.12 9.78 -9.13
C LEU A 132 -3.60 10.14 -9.04
N LEU A 133 -4.43 9.61 -9.92
CA LEU A 133 -5.89 9.83 -9.89
C LEU A 133 -6.49 9.31 -8.58
N GLY A 134 -6.06 8.14 -8.09
CA GLY A 134 -6.50 7.57 -6.82
C GLY A 134 -6.11 8.44 -5.62
N VAL A 135 -4.89 8.98 -5.60
CA VAL A 135 -4.42 9.92 -4.56
C VAL A 135 -5.26 11.20 -4.60
N LEU A 136 -5.45 11.82 -5.76
CA LEU A 136 -6.28 13.02 -5.90
C LEU A 136 -7.73 12.77 -5.47
N PHE A 137 -8.29 11.62 -5.85
CA PHE A 137 -9.63 11.21 -5.43
C PHE A 137 -9.73 11.07 -3.89
N LYS A 138 -8.74 10.45 -3.24
CA LYS A 138 -8.71 10.32 -1.77
C LYS A 138 -8.54 11.66 -1.07
N LEU A 139 -7.73 12.56 -1.59
CA LEU A 139 -7.57 13.89 -1.02
C LEU A 139 -8.86 14.71 -1.13
N ALA A 140 -9.57 14.61 -2.26
CA ALA A 140 -10.81 15.35 -2.52
C ALA A 140 -12.02 14.79 -1.75
N PHE A 141 -12.19 13.46 -1.75
CA PHE A 141 -13.42 12.83 -1.26
C PHE A 141 -13.22 12.06 0.06
N ALA A 142 -12.02 12.02 0.60
CA ALA A 142 -11.68 11.39 1.89
C ALA A 142 -12.26 9.96 2.03
N HIS A 143 -13.23 9.80 2.96
CA HIS A 143 -13.79 8.49 3.34
C HIS A 143 -15.11 8.14 2.64
N ARG A 144 -15.56 8.96 1.68
CA ARG A 144 -16.93 8.80 1.13
C ARG A 144 -17.11 7.55 0.26
N PHE A 145 -16.05 6.99 -0.32
CA PHE A 145 -16.13 5.90 -1.29
C PHE A 145 -15.10 4.81 -0.97
N GLU A 146 -15.17 4.25 0.26
CA GLU A 146 -14.20 3.23 0.71
C GLU A 146 -14.24 1.97 -0.17
N ALA A 147 -15.44 1.50 -0.54
CA ALA A 147 -15.60 0.33 -1.41
C ALA A 147 -15.00 0.56 -2.81
N LEU A 148 -15.19 1.76 -3.40
CA LEU A 148 -14.59 2.10 -4.70
C LEU A 148 -13.06 2.08 -4.62
N SER A 149 -12.50 2.61 -3.54
CA SER A 149 -11.04 2.57 -3.35
C SER A 149 -10.51 1.16 -3.24
N LEU A 150 -11.22 0.29 -2.52
CA LEU A 150 -10.83 -1.12 -2.39
C LEU A 150 -10.87 -1.84 -3.75
N VAL A 151 -11.91 -1.62 -4.54
CA VAL A 151 -12.01 -2.16 -5.91
C VAL A 151 -10.86 -1.64 -6.77
N THR A 152 -10.54 -0.35 -6.70
CA THR A 152 -9.43 0.22 -7.49
C THR A 152 -8.07 -0.33 -7.05
N TYR A 153 -7.81 -0.54 -5.75
CA TYR A 153 -6.57 -1.19 -5.28
C TYR A 153 -6.44 -2.60 -5.84
N LEU A 154 -7.49 -3.43 -5.75
CA LEU A 154 -7.48 -4.78 -6.28
C LEU A 154 -7.30 -4.80 -7.80
N THR A 155 -8.05 -3.97 -8.52
CA THR A 155 -7.92 -3.86 -9.98
C THR A 155 -6.50 -3.48 -10.37
N MET A 156 -5.93 -2.44 -9.75
CA MET A 156 -4.55 -2.04 -10.01
C MET A 156 -3.56 -3.17 -9.69
N GLY A 157 -3.73 -3.88 -8.57
CA GLY A 157 -2.85 -4.99 -8.18
C GLY A 157 -2.85 -6.12 -9.22
N TRP A 158 -3.99 -6.43 -9.84
CA TRP A 158 -4.12 -7.50 -10.83
C TRP A 158 -3.87 -7.07 -12.29
N LEU A 159 -3.55 -5.81 -12.57
CA LEU A 159 -3.13 -5.37 -13.92
C LEU A 159 -1.82 -6.03 -14.39
N SER A 160 -1.05 -6.66 -13.49
CA SER A 160 0.10 -7.50 -13.85
C SER A 160 -0.26 -8.64 -14.81
N LEU A 161 -1.52 -9.08 -14.82
CA LEU A 161 -2.02 -10.08 -15.77
C LEU A 161 -1.89 -9.64 -17.23
N ILE A 162 -1.87 -8.33 -17.52
CA ILE A 162 -1.65 -7.81 -18.89
C ILE A 162 -0.26 -8.20 -19.41
N VAL A 163 0.72 -8.27 -18.54
CA VAL A 163 2.12 -8.61 -18.88
C VAL A 163 2.51 -10.01 -18.40
N ILE A 164 1.54 -10.85 -18.00
CA ILE A 164 1.81 -12.17 -17.38
C ILE A 164 2.65 -13.07 -18.27
N TYR A 165 2.43 -13.06 -19.60
CA TYR A 165 3.23 -13.83 -20.54
C TYR A 165 4.69 -13.37 -20.55
N GLN A 166 4.94 -12.04 -20.51
CA GLN A 166 6.30 -11.50 -20.45
C GLN A 166 6.96 -11.84 -19.11
N LEU A 167 6.22 -11.73 -18.01
CA LEU A 167 6.72 -12.10 -16.67
C LEU A 167 7.10 -13.59 -16.65
N ALA A 168 6.24 -14.47 -17.15
CA ALA A 168 6.48 -15.92 -17.17
C ALA A 168 7.65 -16.35 -18.05
N THR A 169 7.96 -15.57 -19.10
CA THR A 169 9.05 -15.89 -20.05
C THR A 169 10.37 -15.19 -19.75
N ARG A 170 10.37 -14.11 -18.98
CA ARG A 170 11.58 -13.31 -18.72
C ARG A 170 12.07 -13.39 -17.28
N LEU A 171 11.18 -13.60 -16.30
CA LEU A 171 11.57 -13.85 -14.92
C LEU A 171 11.70 -15.34 -14.66
N ALA A 172 12.63 -15.70 -13.75
CA ALA A 172 12.70 -17.06 -13.24
C ALA A 172 11.39 -17.43 -12.52
N LEU A 173 11.03 -18.73 -12.57
CA LEU A 173 9.78 -19.26 -11.99
C LEU A 173 9.59 -18.82 -10.52
N GLY A 174 10.66 -18.77 -9.71
CA GLY A 174 10.62 -18.32 -8.33
C GLY A 174 10.12 -16.88 -8.20
N GLY A 175 10.55 -15.97 -9.07
CA GLY A 175 10.10 -14.57 -9.09
C GLY A 175 8.63 -14.43 -9.43
N VAL A 176 8.17 -15.15 -10.46
CA VAL A 176 6.75 -15.16 -10.86
C VAL A 176 5.87 -15.78 -9.76
N THR A 177 6.35 -16.85 -9.12
CA THR A 177 5.63 -17.51 -8.01
C THR A 177 5.49 -16.56 -6.83
N LEU A 178 6.57 -15.90 -6.40
CA LEU A 178 6.52 -14.92 -5.30
C LEU A 178 5.61 -13.73 -5.61
N LEU A 179 5.65 -13.24 -6.85
CA LEU A 179 4.75 -12.18 -7.30
C LEU A 179 3.28 -12.61 -7.21
N ALA A 180 2.94 -13.81 -7.70
CA ALA A 180 1.58 -14.36 -7.66
C ALA A 180 1.12 -14.61 -6.21
N VAL A 181 1.97 -15.24 -5.37
CA VAL A 181 1.68 -15.48 -3.96
C VAL A 181 1.44 -14.17 -3.23
N GLY A 182 2.27 -13.15 -3.44
CA GLY A 182 2.08 -11.82 -2.85
C GLY A 182 0.73 -11.20 -3.23
N GLY A 183 0.33 -11.27 -4.52
CA GLY A 183 -0.97 -10.80 -4.99
C GLY A 183 -2.15 -11.55 -4.34
N VAL A 184 -2.05 -12.87 -4.18
CA VAL A 184 -3.04 -13.68 -3.47
C VAL A 184 -3.10 -13.31 -2.00
N VAL A 185 -1.97 -13.16 -1.31
CA VAL A 185 -1.89 -12.74 0.09
C VAL A 185 -2.57 -11.41 0.31
N TYR A 186 -2.28 -10.39 -0.49
CA TYR A 186 -2.98 -9.10 -0.42
C TYR A 186 -4.49 -9.26 -0.63
N THR A 187 -4.91 -10.06 -1.61
CA THR A 187 -6.33 -10.26 -1.92
C THR A 187 -7.07 -10.96 -0.78
N LEU A 188 -6.47 -11.98 -0.17
CA LEU A 188 -7.05 -12.67 1.00
C LEU A 188 -7.18 -11.74 2.21
N GLY A 189 -6.22 -10.85 2.40
CA GLY A 189 -6.27 -9.85 3.47
C GLY A 189 -7.51 -8.96 3.39
N VAL A 190 -8.00 -8.66 2.17
CA VAL A 190 -9.21 -7.83 1.98
C VAL A 190 -10.44 -8.39 2.71
N ILE A 191 -10.53 -9.71 2.91
CA ILE A 191 -11.62 -10.35 3.65
C ILE A 191 -11.68 -9.80 5.09
N PHE A 192 -10.52 -9.62 5.72
CA PHE A 192 -10.43 -9.10 7.09
C PHE A 192 -10.63 -7.59 7.14
N TYR A 193 -10.17 -6.86 6.12
CA TYR A 193 -10.41 -5.42 5.99
C TYR A 193 -11.89 -5.08 5.81
N ALA A 194 -12.59 -5.83 4.95
CA ALA A 194 -13.99 -5.57 4.60
C ALA A 194 -14.96 -6.11 5.67
N SER A 195 -14.56 -7.09 6.48
CA SER A 195 -15.43 -7.76 7.45
C SER A 195 -15.30 -7.14 8.84
N LYS A 196 -16.44 -6.70 9.40
CA LYS A 196 -16.53 -6.23 10.80
C LYS A 196 -16.69 -7.38 11.82
N ARG A 197 -16.69 -8.63 11.39
CA ARG A 197 -16.93 -9.80 12.26
C ARG A 197 -15.71 -10.21 13.08
N PHE A 198 -14.51 -9.86 12.61
CA PHE A 198 -13.27 -10.30 13.24
C PHE A 198 -12.77 -9.27 14.24
N ARG A 199 -12.56 -9.71 15.49
CA ARG A 199 -11.79 -8.94 16.46
C ARG A 199 -10.36 -8.78 15.95
N PHE A 200 -9.78 -7.59 16.04
CA PHE A 200 -8.48 -7.27 15.45
C PHE A 200 -8.41 -7.46 13.92
N GLY A 201 -9.56 -7.42 13.22
CA GLY A 201 -9.62 -7.64 11.78
C GLY A 201 -8.68 -6.72 10.99
N HIS A 202 -8.52 -5.47 11.42
CA HIS A 202 -7.62 -4.51 10.79
C HIS A 202 -6.14 -4.85 11.03
N ALA A 203 -5.77 -5.30 12.23
CA ALA A 203 -4.40 -5.76 12.51
C ALA A 203 -4.06 -7.05 11.72
N ILE A 204 -5.04 -7.94 11.54
CA ILE A 204 -4.87 -9.13 10.68
C ILE A 204 -4.64 -8.69 9.24
N TRP A 205 -5.42 -7.73 8.73
CA TRP A 205 -5.21 -7.13 7.41
C TRP A 205 -3.79 -6.56 7.26
N HIS A 206 -3.27 -5.84 8.26
CA HIS A 206 -1.88 -5.37 8.29
C HIS A 206 -0.86 -6.50 8.14
N GLY A 207 -1.11 -7.64 8.80
CA GLY A 207 -0.28 -8.85 8.65
C GLY A 207 -0.25 -9.37 7.20
N PHE A 208 -1.39 -9.36 6.52
CA PHE A 208 -1.48 -9.73 5.09
C PHE A 208 -0.76 -8.71 4.20
N VAL A 209 -0.87 -7.41 4.50
CA VAL A 209 -0.13 -6.37 3.77
C VAL A 209 1.38 -6.58 3.91
N LEU A 210 1.86 -6.83 5.13
CA LEU A 210 3.27 -7.11 5.38
C LEU A 210 3.73 -8.39 4.68
N GLY A 211 2.94 -9.47 4.73
CA GLY A 211 3.24 -10.73 4.05
C GLY A 211 3.31 -10.59 2.53
N GLY A 212 2.37 -9.87 1.93
CA GLY A 212 2.38 -9.55 0.49
C GLY A 212 3.58 -8.68 0.10
N SER A 213 3.91 -7.66 0.92
CA SER A 213 5.10 -6.82 0.73
C SER A 213 6.39 -7.64 0.80
N LEU A 214 6.49 -8.60 1.74
CA LEU A 214 7.64 -9.50 1.85
C LEU A 214 7.79 -10.38 0.60
N CYS A 215 6.70 -10.98 0.11
CA CYS A 215 6.73 -11.78 -1.12
C CYS A 215 7.21 -10.95 -2.32
N HIS A 216 6.68 -9.74 -2.50
CA HIS A 216 7.08 -8.87 -3.60
C HIS A 216 8.51 -8.36 -3.44
N PHE A 217 8.95 -8.04 -2.21
CA PHE A 217 10.34 -7.68 -1.94
C PHE A 217 11.29 -8.82 -2.32
N MET A 218 11.00 -10.05 -1.89
CA MET A 218 11.82 -11.21 -2.22
C MET A 218 11.83 -11.51 -3.74
N ALA A 219 10.70 -11.28 -4.42
CA ALA A 219 10.63 -11.40 -5.88
C ALA A 219 11.56 -10.39 -6.57
N ILE A 220 11.57 -9.13 -6.11
CA ILE A 220 12.43 -8.07 -6.66
C ILE A 220 13.89 -8.34 -6.30
N TYR A 221 14.20 -8.59 -5.03
CA TYR A 221 15.56 -8.74 -4.52
C TYR A 221 16.31 -9.93 -5.12
N LEU A 222 15.61 -11.05 -5.38
CA LEU A 222 16.24 -12.28 -5.86
C LEU A 222 16.18 -12.47 -7.39
N TYR A 223 15.25 -11.80 -8.09
CA TYR A 223 14.93 -12.14 -9.48
C TYR A 223 14.79 -10.95 -10.43
N VAL A 224 14.86 -9.71 -9.97
CA VAL A 224 14.83 -8.51 -10.77
C VAL A 224 16.11 -7.71 -10.63
#